data_57cccf8a9489d5b7ad23ca773b8c45e3
#
_entry.id   57cccf8a9489d5b7ad23ca773b8c45e3
#
_cell.length_a   1.000
_cell.length_b   1.000
_cell.length_c   1.000
_cell.angle_alpha   90.00
_cell.angle_beta   90.00
_cell.angle_gamma   90.00
#
_symmetry.space_group_name_H-M   'P 1'
#
loop_
_entity.id
_entity.type
_entity.pdbx_description
1 polymer ?
#
loop_
_entity_poly.entity_id
_entity_poly.type
_entity_poly.pdbx_seq_one_letter_code
_entity_poly.pdbx_strand_id
1 'polypeptide(L)'
;YLLHANPTSLGTPESLWYIVAEARRQGFEFVTIDELMALEGVYDDGGDDNVYEGISQFIEQIDTNKKVISLTFDDLGDSQVLQEILDVLNEMDVKATFFPDGTVDPDMLYQVVSQGHEVGNHTYSHEFSTYLTIEELTAEMNALENKVQNATDTSTKPLFRPPFGDFDQSVLETVGSLGYKYTIGWSVDSLDYLGTLSPEDIAFNVLDQLAPGYIYLMHAVPESSSTPSSLYEIIRTARELGYSFATITDLIALDGIYENDPGDPSDPVDTTISQVIDQVT
;
A
#
# COMPACT_ATOMS: atom_id res chain seq x y z
N TYR A 1 21.42 -2.83 2.18
CA TYR A 1 21.36 -3.91 3.19
C TYR A 1 20.43 -3.51 4.32
N LEU A 2 19.45 -4.36 4.63
CA LEU A 2 18.50 -4.17 5.73
C LEU A 2 18.97 -4.89 6.99
N LEU A 3 19.02 -4.18 8.11
CA LEU A 3 19.32 -4.73 9.44
C LEU A 3 18.22 -4.28 10.42
N HIS A 4 17.78 -5.19 11.28
CA HIS A 4 16.72 -4.91 12.24
C HIS A 4 17.32 -4.56 13.62
N ALA A 5 16.79 -3.53 14.26
CA ALA A 5 17.13 -3.10 15.62
C ALA A 5 15.93 -3.26 16.57
N ASN A 6 15.39 -4.49 16.64
CA ASN A 6 14.28 -4.84 17.54
C ASN A 6 14.77 -5.84 18.63
N PRO A 7 13.98 -6.11 19.68
CA PRO A 7 14.38 -7.01 20.77
C PRO A 7 14.73 -8.43 20.33
N THR A 8 14.32 -8.88 19.14
CA THR A 8 14.59 -10.24 18.63
C THR A 8 15.86 -10.32 17.77
N SER A 9 16.48 -9.20 17.42
CA SER A 9 17.70 -9.16 16.58
C SER A 9 18.99 -9.19 17.44
N LEU A 10 19.12 -10.19 18.30
CA LEU A 10 20.21 -10.27 19.29
C LEU A 10 21.62 -10.29 18.71
N GLY A 11 21.81 -10.80 17.51
CA GLY A 11 23.13 -10.85 16.85
C GLY A 11 23.49 -9.61 16.01
N THR A 12 22.55 -8.71 15.77
CA THR A 12 22.76 -7.58 14.85
C THR A 12 23.85 -6.60 15.29
N PRO A 13 23.97 -6.20 16.59
CA PRO A 13 24.99 -5.26 17.02
C PRO A 13 26.42 -5.80 16.81
N GLU A 14 26.66 -7.09 17.05
CA GLU A 14 27.94 -7.73 16.86
C GLU A 14 28.26 -7.95 15.39
N SER A 15 27.28 -8.42 14.62
CA SER A 15 27.38 -8.62 13.17
C SER A 15 27.67 -7.32 12.44
N LEU A 16 27.05 -6.22 12.86
CA LEU A 16 27.21 -4.90 12.24
C LEU A 16 28.68 -4.44 12.27
N TRP A 17 29.35 -4.64 13.40
CA TRP A 17 30.77 -4.26 13.52
C TRP A 17 31.65 -4.99 12.50
N TYR A 18 31.42 -6.28 12.34
CA TYR A 18 32.17 -7.11 11.39
C TYR A 18 31.87 -6.72 9.94
N ILE A 19 30.58 -6.49 9.61
CA ILE A 19 30.13 -6.08 8.26
C ILE A 19 30.76 -4.74 7.88
N VAL A 20 30.70 -3.73 8.78
CA VAL A 20 31.29 -2.41 8.52
C VAL A 20 32.80 -2.47 8.36
N ALA A 21 33.49 -3.24 9.20
CA ALA A 21 34.94 -3.38 9.12
C ALA A 21 35.37 -4.05 7.82
N GLU A 22 34.70 -5.13 7.41
CA GLU A 22 35.04 -5.90 6.20
C GLU A 22 34.70 -5.12 4.93
N ALA A 23 33.55 -4.45 4.89
CA ALA A 23 33.20 -3.62 3.75
C ALA A 23 34.21 -2.47 3.54
N ARG A 24 34.60 -1.77 4.62
CA ARG A 24 35.65 -0.75 4.55
C ARG A 24 36.99 -1.30 4.06
N ARG A 25 37.36 -2.51 4.51
CA ARG A 25 38.57 -3.18 4.05
C ARG A 25 38.55 -3.49 2.55
N GLN A 26 37.35 -3.74 1.99
CA GLN A 26 37.15 -3.95 0.56
C GLN A 26 36.98 -2.64 -0.23
N GLY A 27 37.06 -1.48 0.43
CA GLY A 27 37.02 -0.17 -0.23
C GLY A 27 35.62 0.41 -0.40
N PHE A 28 34.60 -0.17 0.28
CA PHE A 28 33.24 0.41 0.28
C PHE A 28 33.13 1.55 1.28
N GLU A 29 32.41 2.58 0.90
CA GLU A 29 31.99 3.68 1.77
C GLU A 29 30.56 3.46 2.25
N PHE A 30 30.25 3.93 3.46
CA PHE A 30 28.90 3.92 4.02
C PHE A 30 28.36 5.34 3.92
N VAL A 31 27.23 5.45 3.29
CA VAL A 31 26.49 6.69 3.11
C VAL A 31 25.05 6.50 3.60
N THR A 32 24.36 7.59 3.86
CA THR A 32 22.93 7.55 4.10
C THR A 32 22.17 7.17 2.82
N ILE A 33 20.91 6.81 2.94
CA ILE A 33 20.08 6.54 1.77
C ILE A 33 20.04 7.76 0.85
N ASP A 34 19.88 8.97 1.42
CA ASP A 34 19.83 10.22 0.66
C ASP A 34 21.15 10.49 -0.10
N GLU A 35 22.30 10.25 0.55
CA GLU A 35 23.60 10.38 -0.10
C GLU A 35 23.80 9.33 -1.20
N LEU A 36 23.33 8.09 -1.00
CA LEU A 36 23.39 7.03 -2.02
C LEU A 36 22.53 7.39 -3.24
N MET A 37 21.31 7.86 -3.00
CA MET A 37 20.38 8.32 -4.04
C MET A 37 20.95 9.50 -4.82
N ALA A 38 21.63 10.43 -4.15
CA ALA A 38 22.31 11.57 -4.79
C ALA A 38 23.49 11.15 -5.69
N LEU A 39 24.21 10.08 -5.34
CA LEU A 39 25.32 9.58 -6.14
C LEU A 39 24.90 8.99 -7.50
N GLU A 40 23.72 8.41 -7.57
CA GLU A 40 23.19 7.81 -8.81
C GLU A 40 22.39 8.80 -9.67
N GLY A 41 22.23 10.05 -9.22
CA GLY A 41 21.43 11.05 -9.92
C GLY A 41 19.93 10.74 -9.89
N VAL A 42 19.50 9.89 -8.94
CA VAL A 42 18.11 9.43 -8.80
C VAL A 42 17.26 10.43 -7.99
N TYR A 43 17.90 11.40 -7.32
CA TYR A 43 17.21 12.44 -6.54
C TYR A 43 17.64 13.83 -7.01
N ASP A 44 16.71 14.54 -7.64
CA ASP A 44 16.72 16.00 -7.69
C ASP A 44 15.62 16.47 -6.73
N ASP A 45 15.99 17.04 -5.57
CA ASP A 45 15.10 17.66 -4.58
C ASP A 45 14.56 19.02 -5.03
N GLY A 46 14.80 19.35 -6.27
CA GLY A 46 14.35 20.59 -6.91
C GLY A 46 12.97 20.46 -7.50
N GLY A 47 11.93 20.37 -6.69
CA GLY A 47 10.52 20.68 -6.99
C GLY A 47 10.11 20.90 -8.46
N ASP A 48 10.48 19.99 -9.35
CA ASP A 48 10.05 20.04 -10.74
C ASP A 48 9.47 18.66 -11.09
N ASP A 49 8.24 18.67 -11.61
CA ASP A 49 7.43 17.52 -12.05
C ASP A 49 8.09 16.69 -13.19
N ASN A 50 9.42 16.57 -13.22
CA ASN A 50 10.14 15.67 -14.11
C ASN A 50 10.06 14.24 -13.57
N VAL A 51 8.86 13.68 -13.66
CA VAL A 51 8.65 12.22 -13.73
C VAL A 51 9.64 11.68 -14.76
N TYR A 52 10.51 10.77 -14.35
CA TYR A 52 11.28 9.96 -15.28
C TYR A 52 10.27 9.30 -16.23
N GLU A 53 10.18 9.81 -17.48
CA GLU A 53 9.24 9.27 -18.45
C GLU A 53 9.52 7.77 -18.60
N GLY A 54 8.61 6.95 -18.09
CA GLY A 54 8.66 5.50 -18.24
C GLY A 54 9.07 4.67 -17.04
N ILE A 55 9.34 5.25 -15.85
CA ILE A 55 9.58 4.47 -14.61
C ILE A 55 8.43 4.68 -13.64
N SER A 56 7.88 3.59 -13.08
CA SER A 56 6.84 3.64 -12.07
C SER A 56 7.39 4.04 -10.70
N GLN A 57 6.77 5.03 -10.05
CA GLN A 57 7.18 5.47 -8.72
C GLN A 57 6.61 4.52 -7.65
N PHE A 58 7.48 3.99 -6.77
CA PHE A 58 7.02 3.20 -5.62
C PHE A 58 6.49 4.08 -4.50
N ILE A 59 5.32 3.72 -3.98
CA ILE A 59 4.63 4.43 -2.90
C ILE A 59 4.09 3.42 -1.89
N GLU A 60 4.50 3.51 -0.62
CA GLU A 60 3.95 2.71 0.49
C GLU A 60 3.22 3.56 1.54
N GLN A 61 3.41 4.87 1.48
CA GLN A 61 2.71 5.87 2.29
C GLN A 61 2.81 7.22 1.62
N ILE A 62 1.95 8.16 2.02
CA ILE A 62 2.02 9.56 1.59
C ILE A 62 2.48 10.40 2.76
N ASP A 63 3.47 11.25 2.53
CA ASP A 63 3.97 12.19 3.53
C ASP A 63 2.98 13.35 3.67
N THR A 64 2.15 13.28 4.71
CA THR A 64 1.12 14.27 5.00
C THR A 64 0.83 14.33 6.50
N ASN A 65 0.52 15.51 7.02
CA ASN A 65 0.02 15.70 8.38
C ASN A 65 -1.51 15.62 8.48
N LYS A 66 -2.22 15.51 7.34
CA LYS A 66 -3.67 15.34 7.33
C LYS A 66 -4.02 13.93 7.77
N LYS A 67 -4.93 13.79 8.73
CA LYS A 67 -5.47 12.51 9.18
C LYS A 67 -6.36 11.87 8.09
N VAL A 68 -5.72 11.44 7.00
CA VAL A 68 -6.35 10.72 5.88
C VAL A 68 -5.60 9.43 5.65
N ILE A 69 -6.30 8.33 5.44
CA ILE A 69 -5.75 6.99 5.19
C ILE A 69 -6.43 6.33 4.00
N SER A 70 -5.81 5.31 3.41
CA SER A 70 -6.43 4.50 2.37
C SER A 70 -6.59 3.05 2.81
N LEU A 71 -7.82 2.53 2.69
CA LEU A 71 -8.08 1.10 2.79
C LEU A 71 -7.94 0.48 1.40
N THR A 72 -7.17 -0.60 1.29
CA THR A 72 -6.95 -1.28 0.02
C THR A 72 -7.21 -2.77 0.14
N PHE A 73 -7.74 -3.37 -0.94
CA PHE A 73 -8.14 -4.77 -0.97
C PHE A 73 -7.55 -5.45 -2.21
N ASP A 74 -6.81 -6.54 -1.99
CA ASP A 74 -6.13 -7.27 -3.05
C ASP A 74 -6.88 -8.56 -3.42
N ASP A 75 -6.57 -9.14 -4.58
CA ASP A 75 -6.99 -10.40 -5.20
C ASP A 75 -8.45 -10.40 -5.68
N LEU A 76 -9.43 -10.18 -4.83
CA LEU A 76 -10.87 -10.18 -5.11
C LEU A 76 -11.42 -11.52 -5.60
N GLY A 77 -10.78 -12.63 -5.21
CA GLY A 77 -11.13 -13.98 -5.68
C GLY A 77 -12.38 -14.58 -5.05
N ASP A 78 -12.95 -13.99 -3.98
CA ASP A 78 -14.18 -14.45 -3.33
C ASP A 78 -15.30 -13.41 -3.45
N SER A 79 -16.29 -13.69 -4.32
CA SER A 79 -17.40 -12.78 -4.58
C SER A 79 -18.28 -12.53 -3.36
N GLN A 80 -18.38 -13.45 -2.40
CA GLN A 80 -19.18 -13.26 -1.20
C GLN A 80 -18.46 -12.31 -0.24
N VAL A 81 -17.18 -12.55 0.05
CA VAL A 81 -16.36 -11.68 0.92
C VAL A 81 -16.30 -10.28 0.32
N LEU A 82 -16.08 -10.17 -1.00
CA LEU A 82 -16.05 -8.88 -1.69
C LEU A 82 -17.39 -8.15 -1.58
N GLN A 83 -18.53 -8.84 -1.76
CA GLN A 83 -19.85 -8.22 -1.59
C GLN A 83 -20.05 -7.71 -0.17
N GLU A 84 -19.70 -8.48 0.85
CA GLU A 84 -19.80 -8.09 2.24
C GLU A 84 -18.90 -6.87 2.56
N ILE A 85 -17.68 -6.80 1.98
CA ILE A 85 -16.81 -5.62 2.08
C ILE A 85 -17.49 -4.38 1.47
N LEU A 86 -18.01 -4.51 0.23
CA LEU A 86 -18.70 -3.43 -0.47
C LEU A 86 -19.93 -2.93 0.30
N ASP A 87 -20.69 -3.85 0.90
CA ASP A 87 -21.86 -3.50 1.71
C ASP A 87 -21.46 -2.65 2.92
N VAL A 88 -20.40 -3.01 3.65
CA VAL A 88 -19.89 -2.24 4.78
C VAL A 88 -19.36 -0.87 4.34
N LEU A 89 -18.54 -0.83 3.28
CA LEU A 89 -17.98 0.43 2.76
C LEU A 89 -19.09 1.39 2.32
N ASN A 90 -20.15 0.87 1.68
CA ASN A 90 -21.31 1.67 1.28
C ASN A 90 -22.12 2.13 2.49
N GLU A 91 -22.39 1.27 3.50
CA GLU A 91 -23.09 1.64 4.73
C GLU A 91 -22.34 2.72 5.50
N MET A 92 -21.01 2.59 5.55
CA MET A 92 -20.13 3.52 6.27
C MET A 92 -19.71 4.74 5.43
N ASP A 93 -20.19 4.87 4.17
CA ASP A 93 -19.81 5.96 3.24
C ASP A 93 -18.30 6.15 3.15
N VAL A 94 -17.59 5.08 2.80
CA VAL A 94 -16.12 5.04 2.59
C VAL A 94 -15.82 4.59 1.18
N LYS A 95 -14.89 5.27 0.52
CA LYS A 95 -14.31 4.81 -0.75
C LYS A 95 -12.92 4.21 -0.49
N ALA A 96 -12.62 3.15 -1.23
CA ALA A 96 -11.40 2.36 -1.10
C ALA A 96 -10.80 2.09 -2.48
N THR A 97 -9.57 1.58 -2.51
CA THR A 97 -8.92 1.14 -3.74
C THR A 97 -8.79 -0.38 -3.75
N PHE A 98 -9.14 -0.98 -4.87
CA PHE A 98 -9.13 -2.42 -5.07
C PHE A 98 -8.08 -2.80 -6.12
N PHE A 99 -7.33 -3.86 -5.85
CA PHE A 99 -6.33 -4.42 -6.77
C PHE A 99 -6.72 -5.85 -7.14
N PRO A 100 -7.65 -6.00 -8.11
CA PRO A 100 -8.05 -7.31 -8.60
C PRO A 100 -6.93 -8.03 -9.33
N ASP A 101 -6.97 -9.37 -9.29
CA ASP A 101 -6.26 -10.25 -10.19
C ASP A 101 -7.19 -10.83 -11.28
N GLY A 102 -6.70 -11.80 -12.05
CA GLY A 102 -7.49 -12.43 -13.11
C GLY A 102 -8.62 -13.34 -12.64
N THR A 103 -8.72 -13.67 -11.35
CA THR A 103 -9.78 -14.55 -10.80
C THR A 103 -11.09 -13.82 -10.52
N VAL A 104 -11.06 -12.47 -10.37
CA VAL A 104 -12.23 -11.66 -10.04
C VAL A 104 -13.38 -11.84 -11.04
N ASP A 105 -14.60 -11.94 -10.53
CA ASP A 105 -15.82 -11.99 -11.35
C ASP A 105 -16.07 -10.64 -12.04
N PRO A 106 -16.34 -10.57 -13.36
CA PRO A 106 -16.63 -9.31 -14.05
C PRO A 106 -17.83 -8.52 -13.49
N ASP A 107 -18.86 -9.20 -13.00
CA ASP A 107 -20.01 -8.53 -12.38
C ASP A 107 -19.60 -7.87 -11.05
N MET A 108 -18.65 -8.43 -10.32
CA MET A 108 -18.09 -7.85 -9.11
C MET A 108 -17.19 -6.65 -9.42
N LEU A 109 -16.37 -6.70 -10.48
CA LEU A 109 -15.64 -5.52 -10.95
C LEU A 109 -16.58 -4.34 -11.26
N TYR A 110 -17.68 -4.62 -11.96
CA TYR A 110 -18.68 -3.61 -12.23
C TYR A 110 -19.27 -3.03 -10.94
N GLN A 111 -19.53 -3.83 -9.92
CA GLN A 111 -20.04 -3.36 -8.64
C GLN A 111 -19.02 -2.47 -7.92
N VAL A 112 -17.75 -2.85 -7.88
CA VAL A 112 -16.65 -2.05 -7.30
C VAL A 112 -16.64 -0.66 -7.92
N VAL A 113 -16.56 -0.58 -9.25
CA VAL A 113 -16.44 0.69 -9.97
C VAL A 113 -17.74 1.51 -9.91
N SER A 114 -18.91 0.88 -10.08
CA SER A 114 -20.21 1.58 -10.06
C SER A 114 -20.56 2.19 -8.71
N GLN A 115 -20.00 1.66 -7.62
CA GLN A 115 -20.11 2.22 -6.28
C GLN A 115 -19.08 3.33 -6.00
N GLY A 116 -18.24 3.67 -6.99
CA GLY A 116 -17.27 4.78 -6.91
C GLY A 116 -15.98 4.43 -6.18
N HIS A 117 -15.64 3.15 -6.10
CA HIS A 117 -14.33 2.71 -5.66
C HIS A 117 -13.32 2.77 -6.81
N GLU A 118 -12.04 2.88 -6.46
CA GLU A 118 -10.93 2.88 -7.40
C GLU A 118 -10.43 1.47 -7.66
N VAL A 119 -9.90 1.22 -8.87
CA VAL A 119 -9.26 -0.04 -9.22
C VAL A 119 -7.85 0.18 -9.75
N GLY A 120 -6.91 -0.67 -9.30
CA GLY A 120 -5.55 -0.76 -9.80
C GLY A 120 -5.27 -2.13 -10.39
N ASN A 121 -4.07 -2.36 -10.92
CA ASN A 121 -3.66 -3.62 -11.54
C ASN A 121 -2.87 -4.48 -10.55
N HIS A 122 -3.24 -5.78 -10.39
CA HIS A 122 -2.53 -6.74 -9.54
C HIS A 122 -2.00 -7.94 -10.33
N THR A 123 -1.70 -7.75 -11.62
CA THR A 123 -1.42 -8.79 -12.61
C THR A 123 -2.63 -9.71 -12.87
N TYR A 124 -2.54 -10.59 -13.85
CA TYR A 124 -3.64 -11.48 -14.20
C TYR A 124 -3.56 -12.82 -13.45
N SER A 125 -2.36 -13.43 -13.37
CA SER A 125 -2.16 -14.75 -12.79
C SER A 125 -1.56 -14.74 -11.38
N HIS A 126 -1.31 -13.55 -10.82
CA HIS A 126 -0.76 -13.36 -9.47
C HIS A 126 0.60 -14.05 -9.25
N GLU A 127 1.48 -14.02 -10.26
CA GLU A 127 2.84 -14.55 -10.17
C GLU A 127 3.81 -13.51 -9.60
N PHE A 128 4.95 -13.94 -9.03
CA PHE A 128 6.03 -13.05 -8.63
C PHE A 128 6.53 -12.24 -9.83
N SER A 129 6.42 -10.92 -9.76
CA SER A 129 6.71 -10.04 -10.90
C SER A 129 8.18 -10.10 -11.36
N THR A 130 9.11 -10.33 -10.41
CA THR A 130 10.55 -10.45 -10.71
C THR A 130 10.93 -11.76 -11.40
N TYR A 131 10.04 -12.77 -11.43
CA TYR A 131 10.28 -14.04 -12.11
C TYR A 131 9.80 -14.04 -13.57
N LEU A 132 9.04 -13.00 -13.95
CA LEU A 132 8.52 -12.85 -15.30
C LEU A 132 9.51 -12.11 -16.19
N THR A 133 9.58 -12.50 -17.45
CA THR A 133 10.23 -11.68 -18.48
C THR A 133 9.43 -10.40 -18.72
N ILE A 134 10.04 -9.40 -19.37
CA ILE A 134 9.36 -8.16 -19.74
C ILE A 134 8.10 -8.44 -20.57
N GLU A 135 8.19 -9.38 -21.52
CA GLU A 135 7.08 -9.79 -22.37
C GLU A 135 5.95 -10.46 -21.57
N GLU A 136 6.30 -11.34 -20.63
CA GLU A 136 5.32 -12.01 -19.77
C GLU A 136 4.64 -11.01 -18.83
N LEU A 137 5.40 -10.16 -18.13
CA LEU A 137 4.81 -9.13 -17.28
C LEU A 137 3.91 -8.18 -18.07
N THR A 138 4.34 -7.77 -19.27
CA THR A 138 3.51 -6.94 -20.17
C THR A 138 2.20 -7.64 -20.54
N ALA A 139 2.25 -8.94 -20.81
CA ALA A 139 1.05 -9.72 -21.12
C ALA A 139 0.10 -9.82 -19.92
N GLU A 140 0.63 -10.08 -18.72
CA GLU A 140 -0.11 -10.12 -17.46
C GLU A 140 -0.86 -8.80 -17.18
N MET A 141 -0.13 -7.68 -17.27
CA MET A 141 -0.68 -6.34 -17.05
C MET A 141 -1.80 -6.02 -18.04
N ASN A 142 -1.55 -6.28 -19.33
CA ASN A 142 -2.55 -6.01 -20.39
C ASN A 142 -3.76 -6.95 -20.30
N ALA A 143 -3.58 -8.20 -19.87
CA ALA A 143 -4.69 -9.14 -19.72
C ALA A 143 -5.68 -8.66 -18.65
N LEU A 144 -5.19 -8.21 -17.50
CA LEU A 144 -6.04 -7.67 -16.45
C LEU A 144 -6.65 -6.32 -16.83
N GLU A 145 -5.87 -5.40 -17.40
CA GLU A 145 -6.37 -4.12 -17.91
C GLU A 145 -7.56 -4.31 -18.86
N ASN A 146 -7.41 -5.23 -19.83
CA ASN A 146 -8.48 -5.55 -20.78
C ASN A 146 -9.70 -6.15 -20.07
N LYS A 147 -9.52 -7.01 -19.06
CA LYS A 147 -10.62 -7.58 -18.29
C LYS A 147 -11.41 -6.49 -17.56
N VAL A 148 -10.72 -5.58 -16.88
CA VAL A 148 -11.34 -4.46 -16.15
C VAL A 148 -12.05 -3.52 -17.13
N GLN A 149 -11.40 -3.11 -18.21
CA GLN A 149 -12.02 -2.24 -19.23
C GLN A 149 -13.28 -2.86 -19.86
N ASN A 150 -13.24 -4.15 -20.18
CA ASN A 150 -14.40 -4.84 -20.77
C ASN A 150 -15.59 -4.96 -19.80
N ALA A 151 -15.32 -5.05 -18.49
CA ALA A 151 -16.35 -5.16 -17.47
C ALA A 151 -16.91 -3.78 -17.03
N THR A 152 -16.12 -2.72 -17.07
CA THR A 152 -16.42 -1.47 -16.36
C THR A 152 -16.29 -0.19 -17.19
N ASP A 153 -15.74 -0.25 -18.40
CA ASP A 153 -15.30 0.91 -19.20
C ASP A 153 -14.24 1.80 -18.48
N THR A 154 -13.58 1.27 -17.43
CA THR A 154 -12.58 1.99 -16.62
C THR A 154 -11.20 1.36 -16.79
N SER A 155 -10.13 2.14 -16.65
CA SER A 155 -8.74 1.69 -16.66
C SER A 155 -8.24 1.43 -15.24
N THR A 156 -7.33 0.45 -15.08
CA THR A 156 -6.58 0.24 -13.84
C THR A 156 -5.42 1.23 -13.66
N LYS A 157 -5.09 1.97 -14.73
CA LYS A 157 -4.05 3.01 -14.66
C LYS A 157 -4.54 4.22 -13.86
N PRO A 158 -3.64 4.86 -13.11
CA PRO A 158 -2.18 4.74 -13.15
C PRO A 158 -1.59 3.80 -12.09
N LEU A 159 -2.39 2.94 -11.44
CA LEU A 159 -2.01 2.18 -10.25
C LEU A 159 -1.66 0.72 -10.55
N PHE A 160 -0.50 0.29 -10.09
CA PHE A 160 -0.08 -1.11 -10.07
C PHE A 160 0.31 -1.50 -8.65
N ARG A 161 -0.09 -2.70 -8.23
CA ARG A 161 0.44 -3.34 -7.02
C ARG A 161 1.04 -4.69 -7.40
N PRO A 162 2.34 -4.91 -7.16
CA PRO A 162 2.94 -6.20 -7.46
C PRO A 162 2.44 -7.28 -6.49
N PRO A 163 2.07 -8.47 -6.98
CA PRO A 163 1.81 -9.62 -6.11
C PRO A 163 2.94 -9.83 -5.11
N PHE A 164 2.59 -10.14 -3.86
CA PHE A 164 3.54 -10.35 -2.75
C PHE A 164 4.45 -9.14 -2.43
N GLY A 165 4.19 -7.96 -3.01
CA GLY A 165 5.10 -6.82 -2.91
C GLY A 165 6.42 -7.04 -3.68
N ASP A 166 6.44 -7.95 -4.64
CA ASP A 166 7.65 -8.38 -5.35
C ASP A 166 7.92 -7.51 -6.59
N PHE A 167 8.96 -6.69 -6.52
CA PHE A 167 9.40 -5.87 -7.65
C PHE A 167 10.89 -5.56 -7.58
N ASP A 168 11.44 -5.23 -8.71
CA ASP A 168 12.79 -4.68 -8.90
C ASP A 168 12.74 -3.52 -9.92
N GLN A 169 13.90 -2.98 -10.25
CA GLN A 169 14.04 -1.89 -11.20
C GLN A 169 13.44 -2.25 -12.58
N SER A 170 13.62 -3.48 -13.06
CA SER A 170 13.09 -3.93 -14.35
C SER A 170 11.56 -3.97 -14.36
N VAL A 171 10.95 -4.38 -13.24
CA VAL A 171 9.49 -4.34 -13.06
C VAL A 171 9.00 -2.90 -13.11
N LEU A 172 9.62 -1.96 -12.36
CA LEU A 172 9.23 -0.54 -12.34
C LEU A 172 9.34 0.10 -13.73
N GLU A 173 10.40 -0.19 -14.49
CA GLU A 173 10.57 0.29 -15.85
C GLU A 173 9.51 -0.29 -16.80
N THR A 174 9.24 -1.59 -16.68
CA THR A 174 8.25 -2.27 -17.53
C THR A 174 6.85 -1.70 -17.30
N VAL A 175 6.37 -1.68 -16.06
CA VAL A 175 5.02 -1.19 -15.75
C VAL A 175 4.89 0.31 -16.00
N GLY A 176 5.95 1.09 -15.74
CA GLY A 176 6.00 2.52 -16.07
C GLY A 176 5.83 2.77 -17.57
N SER A 177 6.52 1.99 -18.42
CA SER A 177 6.38 2.09 -19.88
C SER A 177 4.97 1.78 -20.39
N LEU A 178 4.18 0.99 -19.62
CA LEU A 178 2.78 0.68 -19.90
C LEU A 178 1.81 1.76 -19.41
N GLY A 179 2.30 2.81 -18.72
CA GLY A 179 1.51 3.91 -18.18
C GLY A 179 1.03 3.73 -16.74
N TYR A 180 1.57 2.75 -16.02
CA TYR A 180 1.37 2.62 -14.57
C TYR A 180 2.37 3.53 -13.85
N LYS A 181 1.93 4.74 -13.57
CA LYS A 181 2.75 5.79 -12.98
C LYS A 181 3.20 5.47 -11.56
N TYR A 182 2.37 4.72 -10.83
CA TYR A 182 2.60 4.42 -9.41
C TYR A 182 2.56 2.91 -9.16
N THR A 183 3.60 2.42 -8.48
CA THR A 183 3.67 1.07 -7.92
C THR A 183 3.37 1.18 -6.43
N ILE A 184 2.26 0.57 -5.99
CA ILE A 184 1.68 0.79 -4.66
C ILE A 184 2.06 -0.36 -3.73
N GLY A 185 2.79 -0.05 -2.67
CA GLY A 185 2.99 -0.91 -1.51
C GLY A 185 1.92 -0.69 -0.44
N TRP A 186 2.28 -0.94 0.81
CA TRP A 186 1.44 -0.69 1.98
C TRP A 186 2.29 -0.32 3.20
N SER A 187 1.70 0.47 4.09
CA SER A 187 2.31 0.84 5.36
C SER A 187 2.05 -0.21 6.43
N VAL A 188 0.86 -0.83 6.39
CA VAL A 188 0.39 -1.81 7.39
C VAL A 188 -0.29 -2.97 6.68
N ASP A 189 0.10 -4.18 7.06
CA ASP A 189 -0.54 -5.44 6.67
C ASP A 189 -1.51 -5.86 7.77
N SER A 190 -2.79 -6.03 7.44
CA SER A 190 -3.82 -6.48 8.38
C SER A 190 -3.67 -7.95 8.77
N LEU A 191 -2.93 -8.75 8.00
CA LEU A 191 -2.75 -10.20 8.12
C LEU A 191 -4.07 -11.00 7.99
N ASP A 192 -5.08 -10.44 7.38
CA ASP A 192 -6.42 -11.05 7.24
C ASP A 192 -6.42 -12.34 6.39
N TYR A 193 -5.48 -12.46 5.43
CA TYR A 193 -5.27 -13.63 4.59
C TYR A 193 -4.81 -14.89 5.36
N LEU A 194 -4.41 -14.77 6.62
CA LEU A 194 -4.02 -15.93 7.42
C LEU A 194 -5.21 -16.86 7.74
N GLY A 195 -6.45 -16.38 7.63
CA GLY A 195 -7.67 -17.16 7.83
C GLY A 195 -7.93 -17.60 9.29
N THR A 196 -7.10 -17.15 10.22
CA THR A 196 -7.16 -17.56 11.63
C THR A 196 -7.44 -16.43 12.59
N LEU A 197 -7.42 -15.19 12.10
CA LEU A 197 -7.65 -14.00 12.90
C LEU A 197 -9.15 -13.73 13.08
N SER A 198 -9.52 -13.28 14.28
CA SER A 198 -10.86 -12.74 14.52
C SER A 198 -11.01 -11.34 13.89
N PRO A 199 -12.24 -10.84 13.69
CA PRO A 199 -12.45 -9.47 13.26
C PRO A 199 -11.77 -8.44 14.19
N GLU A 200 -11.74 -8.70 15.50
CA GLU A 200 -11.10 -7.86 16.49
C GLU A 200 -9.58 -7.84 16.34
N ASP A 201 -8.95 -9.00 16.02
CA ASP A 201 -7.50 -9.08 15.78
C ASP A 201 -7.11 -8.30 14.52
N ILE A 202 -7.90 -8.42 13.44
CA ILE A 202 -7.69 -7.67 12.19
C ILE A 202 -7.83 -6.17 12.46
N ALA A 203 -8.90 -5.76 13.17
CA ALA A 203 -9.10 -4.36 13.54
C ALA A 203 -7.94 -3.83 14.40
N PHE A 204 -7.45 -4.61 15.35
CA PHE A 204 -6.30 -4.25 16.18
C PHE A 204 -5.03 -4.04 15.33
N ASN A 205 -4.71 -4.96 14.39
CA ASN A 205 -3.54 -4.84 13.53
C ASN A 205 -3.54 -3.54 12.72
N VAL A 206 -4.70 -3.07 12.29
CA VAL A 206 -4.86 -1.82 11.55
C VAL A 206 -4.79 -0.61 12.47
N LEU A 207 -5.54 -0.62 13.59
CA LEU A 207 -5.71 0.54 14.46
C LEU A 207 -4.50 0.83 15.34
N ASP A 208 -3.75 -0.18 15.76
CA ASP A 208 -2.52 -0.01 16.57
C ASP A 208 -1.42 0.77 15.81
N GLN A 209 -1.49 0.78 14.48
CA GLN A 209 -0.54 1.45 13.61
C GLN A 209 -1.20 2.58 12.80
N LEU A 210 -2.25 3.22 13.35
CA LEU A 210 -2.99 4.27 12.64
C LEU A 210 -2.14 5.55 12.54
N ALA A 211 -1.84 5.96 11.30
CA ALA A 211 -1.07 7.18 11.05
C ALA A 211 -1.51 7.91 9.77
N PRO A 212 -1.33 9.25 9.68
CA PRO A 212 -1.64 10.01 8.48
C PRO A 212 -0.90 9.50 7.25
N GLY A 213 -1.58 9.48 6.12
CA GLY A 213 -0.99 9.08 4.83
C GLY A 213 -0.78 7.57 4.65
N TYR A 214 -1.15 6.75 5.62
CA TYR A 214 -0.91 5.31 5.56
C TYR A 214 -1.87 4.58 4.63
N ILE A 215 -1.33 3.53 4.00
CA ILE A 215 -2.02 2.60 3.12
C ILE A 215 -2.13 1.25 3.82
N TYR A 216 -3.35 0.75 3.97
CA TYR A 216 -3.64 -0.50 4.69
C TYR A 216 -3.98 -1.61 3.72
N LEU A 217 -3.26 -2.74 3.80
CA LEU A 217 -3.47 -3.93 3.01
C LEU A 217 -4.48 -4.86 3.68
N MET A 218 -5.50 -5.22 2.93
CA MET A 218 -6.49 -6.27 3.21
C MET A 218 -6.76 -7.06 1.92
N HIS A 219 -7.56 -8.11 2.01
CA HIS A 219 -7.87 -8.99 0.87
C HIS A 219 -9.37 -9.31 0.79
N ALA A 220 -9.81 -9.74 -0.38
CA ALA A 220 -11.16 -10.28 -0.60
C ALA A 220 -11.09 -11.72 -1.13
N VAL A 221 -10.55 -12.61 -0.30
CA VAL A 221 -10.36 -14.05 -0.56
C VAL A 221 -11.09 -14.88 0.50
N PRO A 222 -11.29 -16.21 0.31
CA PRO A 222 -12.01 -17.04 1.29
C PRO A 222 -11.39 -16.96 2.70
N GLU A 223 -10.06 -16.86 2.80
CA GLU A 223 -9.31 -16.77 4.04
C GLU A 223 -9.61 -15.45 4.79
N SER A 224 -9.93 -14.37 4.07
CA SER A 224 -10.23 -13.06 4.66
C SER A 224 -11.70 -12.86 5.05
N SER A 225 -12.43 -13.94 5.33
CA SER A 225 -13.86 -13.89 5.69
C SER A 225 -14.19 -13.10 6.96
N SER A 226 -13.21 -12.81 7.81
CA SER A 226 -13.35 -11.93 8.97
C SER A 226 -13.21 -10.44 8.66
N THR A 227 -12.66 -10.09 7.49
CA THR A 227 -12.38 -8.70 7.08
C THR A 227 -13.63 -7.83 7.02
N PRO A 228 -14.77 -8.25 6.42
CA PRO A 228 -15.97 -7.41 6.39
C PRO A 228 -16.42 -6.98 7.80
N SER A 229 -16.40 -7.91 8.75
CA SER A 229 -16.81 -7.61 10.13
C SER A 229 -15.83 -6.67 10.85
N SER A 230 -14.54 -6.74 10.55
CA SER A 230 -13.52 -5.87 11.15
C SER A 230 -13.64 -4.41 10.69
N LEU A 231 -14.13 -4.18 9.46
CA LEU A 231 -14.21 -2.84 8.86
C LEU A 231 -15.10 -1.89 9.65
N TYR A 232 -16.17 -2.37 10.27
CA TYR A 232 -17.04 -1.53 11.11
C TYR A 232 -16.26 -0.88 12.24
N GLU A 233 -15.46 -1.67 12.94
CA GLU A 233 -14.63 -1.19 14.06
C GLU A 233 -13.51 -0.28 13.57
N ILE A 234 -12.82 -0.68 12.49
CA ILE A 234 -11.73 0.10 11.87
C ILE A 234 -12.25 1.49 11.49
N ILE A 235 -13.34 1.56 10.71
CA ILE A 235 -13.85 2.82 10.20
C ILE A 235 -14.40 3.71 11.32
N ARG A 236 -15.16 3.12 12.26
CA ARG A 236 -15.73 3.84 13.38
C ARG A 236 -14.63 4.47 14.25
N THR A 237 -13.66 3.65 14.67
CA THR A 237 -12.59 4.10 15.57
C THR A 237 -11.66 5.11 14.88
N ALA A 238 -11.27 4.88 13.62
CA ALA A 238 -10.48 5.85 12.87
C ALA A 238 -11.20 7.22 12.78
N ARG A 239 -12.53 7.23 12.53
CA ARG A 239 -13.31 8.48 12.51
C ARG A 239 -13.38 9.15 13.88
N GLU A 240 -13.55 8.39 14.97
CA GLU A 240 -13.53 8.92 16.33
C GLU A 240 -12.18 9.58 16.67
N LEU A 241 -11.08 9.07 16.10
CA LEU A 241 -9.73 9.65 16.19
C LEU A 241 -9.49 10.80 15.20
N GLY A 242 -10.50 11.18 14.42
CA GLY A 242 -10.46 12.30 13.48
C GLY A 242 -9.90 11.97 12.10
N TYR A 243 -9.74 10.68 11.76
CA TYR A 243 -9.30 10.28 10.43
C TYR A 243 -10.46 10.25 9.43
N SER A 244 -10.15 10.55 8.17
CA SER A 244 -10.98 10.34 7.01
C SER A 244 -10.33 9.32 6.06
N PHE A 245 -11.08 8.88 5.07
CA PHE A 245 -10.67 7.84 4.13
C PHE A 245 -10.62 8.42 2.71
N ALA A 246 -9.64 7.96 1.92
CA ALA A 246 -9.46 8.36 0.54
C ALA A 246 -9.06 7.15 -0.32
N THR A 247 -9.32 7.19 -1.61
CA THR A 247 -8.70 6.30 -2.57
C THR A 247 -7.20 6.58 -2.68
N ILE A 248 -6.43 5.69 -3.30
CA ILE A 248 -4.98 5.91 -3.48
C ILE A 248 -4.72 7.16 -4.31
N THR A 249 -5.43 7.38 -5.41
CA THR A 249 -5.25 8.58 -6.24
C THR A 249 -5.55 9.86 -5.45
N ASP A 250 -6.62 9.87 -4.66
CA ASP A 250 -6.96 11.02 -3.82
C ASP A 250 -5.93 11.22 -2.69
N LEU A 251 -5.39 10.14 -2.13
CA LEU A 251 -4.35 10.20 -1.12
C LEU A 251 -3.04 10.78 -1.70
N ILE A 252 -2.62 10.32 -2.89
CA ILE A 252 -1.44 10.84 -3.62
C ILE A 252 -1.60 12.34 -3.91
N ALA A 253 -2.81 12.79 -4.24
CA ALA A 253 -3.07 14.21 -4.47
C ALA A 253 -2.86 15.11 -3.23
N LEU A 254 -2.70 14.53 -2.04
CA LEU A 254 -2.32 15.24 -0.82
C LEU A 254 -0.82 15.41 -0.68
N ASP A 255 -0.01 14.66 -1.44
CA ASP A 255 1.45 14.80 -1.48
C ASP A 255 1.82 16.21 -2.01
N GLY A 256 2.82 16.85 -1.38
CA GLY A 256 3.23 18.21 -1.75
C GLY A 256 2.40 19.33 -1.15
N ILE A 257 1.41 19.08 -0.28
CA ILE A 257 0.73 20.12 0.51
C ILE A 257 1.42 20.30 1.89
N TYR A 258 2.74 20.13 1.94
CA TYR A 258 3.51 20.70 3.02
C TYR A 258 3.70 22.20 2.72
N GLU A 259 2.81 23.06 3.22
CA GLU A 259 3.25 24.38 3.60
C GLU A 259 4.28 24.16 4.72
N ASN A 260 5.52 24.62 4.48
CA ASN A 260 6.58 24.68 5.47
C ASN A 260 6.07 25.36 6.75
N ASP A 261 5.48 24.58 7.64
CA ASP A 261 5.31 24.97 9.03
C ASP A 261 6.49 24.36 9.79
N PRO A 262 7.49 25.14 10.19
CA PRO A 262 8.60 24.65 10.99
C PRO A 262 8.05 24.34 12.38
N GLY A 263 7.50 23.11 12.55
CA GLY A 263 7.18 22.49 13.82
C GLY A 263 6.47 23.40 14.80
N ASP A 264 5.14 23.40 14.84
CA ASP A 264 4.41 23.91 15.99
C ASP A 264 4.73 23.00 17.19
N PRO A 265 5.52 23.48 18.19
CA PRO A 265 5.82 22.69 19.38
C PRO A 265 4.62 22.50 20.30
N SER A 266 3.41 22.90 19.87
CA SER A 266 2.16 22.77 20.60
C SER A 266 1.32 21.57 20.17
N ASP A 267 1.73 20.78 19.17
CA ASP A 267 1.03 19.56 18.82
C ASP A 267 1.39 18.46 19.83
N PRO A 268 0.48 18.10 20.75
CA PRO A 268 0.76 17.05 21.71
C PRO A 268 0.87 15.72 20.94
N VAL A 269 1.98 15.01 21.15
CA VAL A 269 2.07 13.57 20.81
C VAL A 269 0.78 12.93 21.30
N ASP A 270 -0.08 12.48 20.37
CA ASP A 270 -1.40 11.97 20.72
C ASP A 270 -1.26 10.65 21.49
N THR A 271 -1.31 10.74 22.80
CA THR A 271 -1.30 9.59 23.71
C THR A 271 -2.70 8.95 23.83
N THR A 272 -3.68 9.39 23.05
CA THR A 272 -5.08 8.96 23.14
C THR A 272 -5.30 7.56 22.57
N ILE A 273 -4.43 7.09 21.67
CA ILE A 273 -4.57 5.77 21.02
C ILE A 273 -4.57 4.65 22.07
N SER A 274 -3.60 4.66 22.98
CA SER A 274 -3.52 3.66 24.07
C SER A 274 -4.73 3.69 25.02
N GLN A 275 -5.38 4.85 25.20
CA GLN A 275 -6.53 4.97 26.11
C GLN A 275 -7.85 4.51 25.48
N VAL A 276 -7.98 4.58 24.16
CA VAL A 276 -9.18 4.11 23.44
C VAL A 276 -9.16 2.58 23.33
N ILE A 277 -7.99 2.00 23.08
CA ILE A 277 -7.82 0.53 23.00
C ILE A 277 -8.10 -0.13 24.35
N ASP A 278 -7.68 0.48 25.48
CA ASP A 278 -7.95 -0.02 26.84
C ASP A 278 -9.44 0.03 27.25
N GLN A 279 -10.30 0.72 26.51
CA GLN A 279 -11.74 0.78 26.77
C GLN A 279 -12.56 -0.25 25.98
N VAL A 280 -11.95 -0.93 25.01
CA VAL A 280 -12.60 -1.92 24.13
C VAL A 280 -12.27 -3.36 24.55
N THR A 281 -11.28 -3.55 25.41
CA THR A 281 -10.96 -4.85 26.05
C THR A 281 -11.55 -4.92 27.44
#